data_95ac67628652703d7608ae0ce96eadc9
#
_entry.id   95ac67628652703d7608ae0ce96eadc9
#
_cell.length_a   1.000
_cell.length_b   1.000
_cell.length_c   1.000
_cell.angle_alpha   90.00
_cell.angle_beta   90.00
_cell.angle_gamma   90.00
#
_symmetry.space_group_name_H-M   'P 1'
#
loop_
_entity.id
_entity.type
_entity.pdbx_description
1 polymer ?
#
loop_
_entity_poly.entity_id
_entity_poly.type
_entity_poly.pdbx_seq_one_letter_code
_entity_poly.pdbx_strand_id
1 'polypeptide(L)'
;HDALPICHSLGYGYFYTFDNSEITQEEIASLKSLMAEIIASDKQITQEIVSYQDATTRLSSQNMTETRKQLDFIAKPTFIMNVLEGFSDIYYAPLVESTGILKVFDLVPYEKGFLLRFPTTKEPEKLSEFVDSPKLFGVYKKYKEWGKMLGVTSAASLNEMVYNRKTKDFINLTETLQNKCIAEIADQ
;
A
#
# COMPACT_ATOMS: atom_id res chain seq x y z
N HIS A 1 -1.19 11.37 -11.39
CA HIS A 1 -1.78 11.03 -10.09
C HIS A 1 -0.84 10.07 -9.41
N ASP A 2 -0.45 10.36 -8.17
CA ASP A 2 0.42 9.49 -7.40
C ASP A 2 -0.31 8.18 -7.10
N ALA A 3 0.40 7.06 -7.19
CA ALA A 3 -0.17 5.78 -6.78
C ALA A 3 -0.52 5.86 -5.29
N LEU A 4 -1.75 5.47 -4.94
CA LEU A 4 -2.20 5.50 -3.56
C LEU A 4 -1.47 4.42 -2.75
N PRO A 5 -0.73 4.79 -1.69
CA PRO A 5 -0.10 3.80 -0.86
C PRO A 5 -1.14 3.04 -0.04
N ILE A 6 -1.01 1.71 0.02
CA ILE A 6 -1.75 0.89 0.98
C ILE A 6 -1.31 1.29 2.37
N CYS A 7 -2.23 1.80 3.19
CA CYS A 7 -1.89 2.20 4.54
C CYS A 7 -1.90 1.02 5.51
N HIS A 8 -2.95 0.20 5.47
CA HIS A 8 -3.14 -0.93 6.39
C HIS A 8 -4.02 -2.01 5.77
N SER A 9 -3.76 -3.25 6.15
CA SER A 9 -4.73 -4.34 5.98
C SER A 9 -5.71 -4.29 7.15
N LEU A 10 -6.99 -4.23 6.87
CA LEU A 10 -8.05 -4.19 7.87
C LEU A 10 -9.13 -5.22 7.53
N GLY A 11 -9.15 -6.33 8.27
CA GLY A 11 -10.01 -7.47 7.94
C GLY A 11 -9.71 -8.01 6.53
N TYR A 12 -10.73 -8.16 5.71
CA TYR A 12 -10.64 -8.59 4.32
C TYR A 12 -10.62 -7.39 3.36
N GLY A 13 -9.75 -6.42 3.63
CA GLY A 13 -9.60 -5.23 2.81
C GLY A 13 -8.31 -4.48 3.08
N TYR A 14 -8.01 -3.54 2.22
CA TYR A 14 -6.89 -2.61 2.36
C TYR A 14 -7.42 -1.20 2.55
N PHE A 15 -6.89 -0.52 3.54
CA PHE A 15 -7.21 0.87 3.82
C PHE A 15 -6.28 1.80 3.02
N TYR A 16 -6.90 2.78 2.36
CA TYR A 16 -6.21 3.80 1.57
C TYR A 16 -6.57 5.19 2.06
N THR A 17 -5.60 6.08 2.06
CA THR A 17 -5.80 7.53 2.28
C THR A 17 -5.10 8.31 1.19
N PHE A 18 -5.59 9.53 0.93
CA PHE A 18 -4.82 10.54 0.23
C PHE A 18 -3.97 11.32 1.24
N ASP A 19 -2.72 11.59 0.91
CA ASP A 19 -1.90 12.47 1.73
C ASP A 19 -2.51 13.88 1.70
N ASN A 20 -2.90 14.39 2.87
CA ASN A 20 -3.41 15.74 3.13
C ASN A 20 -4.83 16.08 2.65
N SER A 21 -5.63 15.16 2.14
CA SER A 21 -7.04 15.41 1.81
C SER A 21 -7.95 14.28 2.27
N GLU A 22 -9.17 14.65 2.65
CA GLU A 22 -10.24 13.67 2.85
C GLU A 22 -10.87 13.38 1.49
N ILE A 23 -11.09 12.12 1.18
CA ILE A 23 -11.78 11.71 -0.04
C ILE A 23 -13.30 11.80 0.18
N THR A 24 -14.00 12.39 -0.77
CA THR A 24 -15.46 12.48 -0.74
C THR A 24 -16.12 11.17 -1.18
N GLN A 25 -17.39 10.98 -0.80
CA GLN A 25 -18.16 9.82 -1.25
C GLN A 25 -18.32 9.79 -2.78
N GLU A 26 -18.43 10.97 -3.41
CA GLU A 26 -18.54 11.10 -4.86
C GLU A 26 -17.25 10.66 -5.57
N GLU A 27 -16.11 11.01 -5.02
CA GLU A 27 -14.80 10.57 -5.53
C GLU A 27 -14.62 9.05 -5.38
N ILE A 28 -15.06 8.47 -4.26
CA ILE A 28 -15.03 7.01 -4.05
C ILE A 28 -15.96 6.30 -5.06
N ALA A 29 -17.15 6.82 -5.28
CA ALA A 29 -18.09 6.27 -6.27
C ALA A 29 -17.53 6.37 -7.69
N SER A 30 -16.91 7.48 -8.05
CA SER A 30 -16.24 7.67 -9.33
C SER A 30 -15.08 6.70 -9.51
N LEU A 31 -14.23 6.55 -8.50
CA LEU A 31 -13.12 5.59 -8.51
C LEU A 31 -13.63 4.15 -8.69
N LYS A 32 -14.69 3.77 -7.96
CA LYS A 32 -15.31 2.45 -8.08
C LYS A 32 -15.85 2.19 -9.49
N SER A 33 -16.45 3.19 -10.11
CA SER A 33 -16.95 3.11 -11.49
C SER A 33 -15.81 2.89 -12.48
N LEU A 34 -14.73 3.68 -12.38
CA LEU A 34 -13.55 3.53 -13.24
C LEU A 34 -12.87 2.16 -13.07
N MET A 35 -12.78 1.65 -11.85
CA MET A 35 -12.26 0.30 -11.59
C MET A 35 -13.15 -0.76 -12.25
N ALA A 36 -14.48 -0.63 -12.16
CA ALA A 36 -15.42 -1.54 -12.80
C ALA A 36 -15.30 -1.53 -14.33
N GLU A 37 -15.09 -0.36 -14.93
CA GLU A 37 -14.85 -0.22 -16.37
C GLU A 37 -13.56 -0.92 -16.83
N ILE A 38 -12.47 -0.75 -16.06
CA ILE A 38 -11.19 -1.42 -16.32
C ILE A 38 -11.35 -2.95 -16.23
N ILE A 39 -12.08 -3.44 -15.24
CA ILE A 39 -12.36 -4.87 -15.08
C ILE A 39 -13.23 -5.39 -16.23
N ALA A 40 -14.28 -4.66 -16.59
CA ALA A 40 -15.16 -5.05 -17.70
C ALA A 40 -14.45 -5.07 -19.06
N SER A 41 -13.42 -4.25 -19.23
CA SER A 41 -12.60 -4.23 -20.45
C SER A 41 -11.60 -5.38 -20.57
N ASP A 42 -11.45 -6.21 -19.55
CA ASP A 42 -10.61 -7.43 -19.49
C ASP A 42 -9.20 -7.24 -20.08
N LYS A 43 -8.51 -6.20 -19.61
CA LYS A 43 -7.19 -5.83 -20.13
C LYS A 43 -6.11 -6.76 -19.62
N GLN A 44 -5.19 -7.12 -20.51
CA GLN A 44 -4.05 -7.97 -20.18
C GLN A 44 -3.07 -7.25 -19.26
N ILE A 45 -2.59 -7.96 -18.24
CA ILE A 45 -1.48 -7.54 -17.37
C ILE A 45 -0.26 -8.32 -17.83
N THR A 46 0.71 -7.63 -18.42
CA THR A 46 1.91 -8.26 -18.98
C THR A 46 3.10 -8.05 -18.05
N GLN A 47 4.13 -8.90 -18.21
CA GLN A 47 5.38 -8.76 -17.51
C GLN A 47 6.50 -8.41 -18.49
N GLU A 48 7.31 -7.42 -18.13
CA GLU A 48 8.48 -6.99 -18.88
C GLU A 48 9.73 -7.06 -17.99
N ILE A 49 10.82 -7.61 -18.54
CA ILE A 49 12.12 -7.54 -17.90
C ILE A 49 12.81 -6.27 -18.42
N VAL A 50 13.10 -5.36 -17.51
CA VAL A 50 13.67 -4.05 -17.83
C VAL A 50 14.98 -3.83 -17.09
N SER A 51 15.82 -2.94 -17.61
CA SER A 51 17.05 -2.51 -16.92
C SER A 51 16.71 -1.69 -15.67
N TYR A 52 17.66 -1.57 -14.74
CA TYR A 52 17.54 -0.65 -13.60
C TYR A 52 17.22 0.77 -14.05
N GLN A 53 17.87 1.26 -15.10
CA GLN A 53 17.66 2.62 -15.61
C GLN A 53 16.24 2.80 -16.18
N ASP A 54 15.74 1.84 -16.94
CA ASP A 54 14.37 1.89 -17.48
C ASP A 54 13.33 1.81 -16.36
N ALA A 55 13.52 0.92 -15.37
CA ALA A 55 12.64 0.81 -14.22
C ALA A 55 12.56 2.14 -13.45
N THR A 56 13.70 2.75 -13.12
CA THR A 56 13.75 4.03 -12.42
C THR A 56 13.13 5.17 -13.21
N THR A 57 13.31 5.19 -14.53
CA THR A 57 12.71 6.18 -15.43
C THR A 57 11.19 6.04 -15.45
N ARG A 58 10.66 4.83 -15.63
CA ARG A 58 9.21 4.57 -15.65
C ARG A 58 8.55 4.93 -14.32
N LEU A 59 9.12 4.48 -13.19
CA LEU A 59 8.60 4.80 -11.86
C LEU A 59 8.62 6.31 -11.57
N SER A 60 9.67 7.02 -12.01
CA SER A 60 9.76 8.48 -11.85
C SER A 60 8.71 9.21 -12.69
N SER A 61 8.47 8.77 -13.94
CA SER A 61 7.46 9.38 -14.81
C SER A 61 6.01 9.18 -14.30
N GLN A 62 5.81 8.16 -13.47
CA GLN A 62 4.54 7.85 -12.82
C GLN A 62 4.43 8.41 -11.40
N ASN A 63 5.38 9.23 -10.94
CA ASN A 63 5.48 9.78 -9.58
C ASN A 63 5.55 8.73 -8.47
N MET A 64 6.00 7.50 -8.77
CA MET A 64 6.13 6.40 -7.80
C MET A 64 7.44 6.53 -7.02
N THR A 65 7.58 7.62 -6.27
CA THR A 65 8.81 8.02 -5.60
C THR A 65 9.33 6.96 -4.61
N GLU A 66 8.44 6.37 -3.81
CA GLU A 66 8.84 5.40 -2.78
C GLU A 66 9.27 4.07 -3.39
N THR A 67 8.56 3.56 -4.39
CA THR A 67 8.96 2.35 -5.13
C THR A 67 10.30 2.58 -5.84
N ARG A 68 10.44 3.74 -6.48
CA ARG A 68 11.70 4.11 -7.15
C ARG A 68 12.87 4.15 -6.16
N LYS A 69 12.72 4.74 -4.97
CA LYS A 69 13.76 4.78 -3.95
C LYS A 69 14.15 3.38 -3.44
N GLN A 70 13.20 2.45 -3.36
CA GLN A 70 13.53 1.08 -2.98
C GLN A 70 14.54 0.43 -3.91
N LEU A 71 14.53 0.75 -5.21
CA LEU A 71 15.45 0.17 -6.17
C LEU A 71 16.91 0.57 -5.89
N ASP A 72 17.16 1.73 -5.28
CA ASP A 72 18.51 2.19 -4.92
C ASP A 72 19.20 1.25 -3.92
N PHE A 73 18.42 0.47 -3.17
CA PHE A 73 18.93 -0.48 -2.17
C PHE A 73 18.90 -1.95 -2.64
N ILE A 74 18.45 -2.20 -3.87
CA ILE A 74 18.38 -3.54 -4.46
C ILE A 74 19.44 -3.66 -5.54
N ALA A 75 20.53 -4.37 -5.26
CA ALA A 75 21.64 -4.56 -6.19
C ALA A 75 21.30 -5.57 -7.31
N LYS A 76 20.32 -5.24 -8.16
CA LYS A 76 19.94 -6.06 -9.33
C LYS A 76 20.08 -5.25 -10.61
N PRO A 77 20.62 -5.83 -11.68
CA PRO A 77 20.77 -5.16 -12.97
C PRO A 77 19.46 -5.04 -13.73
N THR A 78 18.49 -5.93 -13.44
CA THR A 78 17.19 -5.99 -14.10
C THR A 78 16.05 -6.21 -13.12
N PHE A 79 14.86 -5.75 -13.49
CA PHE A 79 13.62 -5.88 -12.73
C PHE A 79 12.50 -6.43 -13.61
N ILE A 80 11.60 -7.20 -13.00
CA ILE A 80 10.35 -7.59 -13.63
C ILE A 80 9.31 -6.53 -13.25
N MET A 81 8.78 -5.85 -14.25
CA MET A 81 7.67 -4.89 -14.09
C MET A 81 6.38 -5.49 -14.65
N ASN A 82 5.30 -5.33 -13.92
CA ASN A 82 3.96 -5.64 -14.40
C ASN A 82 3.39 -4.40 -15.08
N VAL A 83 2.84 -4.57 -16.26
CA VAL A 83 2.38 -3.47 -17.12
C VAL A 83 0.90 -3.63 -17.44
N LEU A 84 0.14 -2.56 -17.20
CA LEU A 84 -1.26 -2.41 -17.58
C LEU A 84 -1.43 -1.06 -18.29
N GLU A 85 -1.67 -1.07 -19.61
CA GLU A 85 -1.93 0.14 -20.42
C GLU A 85 -0.92 1.29 -20.21
N GLY A 86 0.36 0.97 -20.12
CA GLY A 86 1.43 1.95 -19.93
C GLY A 86 1.70 2.32 -18.46
N PHE A 87 0.83 1.95 -17.53
CA PHE A 87 1.16 1.97 -16.12
C PHE A 87 2.00 0.74 -15.77
N SER A 88 3.09 0.92 -15.06
CA SER A 88 3.98 -0.18 -14.70
C SER A 88 4.46 -0.08 -13.25
N ASP A 89 4.48 -1.22 -12.57
CA ASP A 89 4.94 -1.32 -11.19
C ASP A 89 5.65 -2.65 -10.93
N ILE A 90 6.33 -2.73 -9.79
CA ILE A 90 7.09 -3.91 -9.35
C ILE A 90 6.32 -4.60 -8.24
N TYR A 91 6.00 -5.87 -8.44
CA TYR A 91 5.37 -6.73 -7.44
C TYR A 91 6.25 -7.94 -7.14
N TYR A 92 6.26 -8.36 -5.89
CA TYR A 92 7.05 -9.52 -5.43
C TYR A 92 6.32 -10.85 -5.62
N ALA A 93 5.01 -10.79 -5.90
CA ALA A 93 4.18 -11.96 -6.20
C ALA A 93 3.61 -11.85 -7.62
N PRO A 94 3.32 -12.95 -8.29
CA PRO A 94 2.67 -12.92 -9.60
C PRO A 94 1.29 -12.26 -9.49
N LEU A 95 0.97 -11.42 -10.46
CA LEU A 95 -0.36 -10.86 -10.63
C LEU A 95 -1.21 -11.79 -11.51
N VAL A 96 -2.51 -11.52 -11.55
CA VAL A 96 -3.44 -12.16 -12.46
C VAL A 96 -3.13 -11.78 -13.91
N GLU A 97 -3.52 -12.61 -14.87
CA GLU A 97 -3.20 -12.40 -16.28
C GLU A 97 -4.01 -11.25 -16.93
N SER A 98 -5.21 -11.00 -16.40
CA SER A 98 -6.06 -9.91 -16.89
C SER A 98 -6.93 -9.31 -15.78
N THR A 99 -7.43 -8.10 -16.04
CA THR A 99 -8.29 -7.38 -15.10
C THR A 99 -9.66 -8.01 -14.96
N GLY A 100 -10.16 -8.73 -15.98
CA GLY A 100 -11.49 -9.36 -16.00
C GLY A 100 -11.69 -10.47 -14.97
N ILE A 101 -10.60 -10.95 -14.34
CA ILE A 101 -10.65 -11.93 -13.24
C ILE A 101 -11.14 -11.26 -11.94
N LEU A 102 -10.93 -9.96 -11.76
CA LEU A 102 -11.17 -9.21 -10.52
C LEU A 102 -12.63 -8.75 -10.35
N LYS A 103 -13.60 -9.64 -10.60
CA LYS A 103 -15.03 -9.29 -10.69
C LYS A 103 -15.67 -8.82 -9.38
N VAL A 104 -15.14 -9.26 -8.25
CA VAL A 104 -15.77 -9.05 -6.95
C VAL A 104 -14.89 -8.14 -6.09
N PHE A 105 -15.30 -6.90 -5.95
CA PHE A 105 -14.66 -5.92 -5.07
C PHE A 105 -15.67 -4.88 -4.61
N ASP A 106 -15.33 -4.11 -3.58
CA ASP A 106 -16.08 -2.94 -3.16
C ASP A 106 -15.14 -1.86 -2.61
N LEU A 107 -15.54 -0.60 -2.76
CA LEU A 107 -14.92 0.54 -2.12
C LEU A 107 -15.91 1.11 -1.10
N VAL A 108 -15.53 1.07 0.16
CA VAL A 108 -16.36 1.55 1.27
C VAL A 108 -15.69 2.75 1.92
N PRO A 109 -16.39 3.89 2.07
CA PRO A 109 -15.87 5.01 2.85
C PRO A 109 -15.50 4.53 4.26
N TYR A 110 -14.32 4.91 4.73
CA TYR A 110 -13.86 4.57 6.07
C TYR A 110 -12.94 5.67 6.61
N GLU A 111 -13.30 6.25 7.75
CA GLU A 111 -12.56 7.36 8.35
C GLU A 111 -12.29 8.49 7.32
N LYS A 112 -11.02 8.90 7.16
CA LYS A 112 -10.60 9.92 6.18
C LYS A 112 -10.21 9.36 4.80
N GLY A 113 -10.53 8.09 4.54
CA GLY A 113 -10.16 7.38 3.33
C GLY A 113 -11.23 6.38 2.91
N PHE A 114 -10.79 5.25 2.39
CA PHE A 114 -11.67 4.16 2.00
C PHE A 114 -11.02 2.80 2.19
N LEU A 115 -11.85 1.77 2.29
CA LEU A 115 -11.44 0.38 2.26
C LEU A 115 -11.71 -0.20 0.87
N LEU A 116 -10.67 -0.72 0.23
CA LEU A 116 -10.81 -1.64 -0.90
C LEU A 116 -11.05 -3.04 -0.33
N ARG A 117 -12.25 -3.53 -0.50
CA ARG A 117 -12.68 -4.85 -0.06
C ARG A 117 -12.60 -5.85 -1.20
N PHE A 118 -12.17 -7.06 -0.90
CA PHE A 118 -12.04 -8.15 -1.86
C PHE A 118 -12.47 -9.47 -1.21
N PRO A 119 -12.84 -10.50 -2.01
CA PRO A 119 -13.27 -11.79 -1.49
C PRO A 119 -12.13 -12.56 -0.83
N THR A 120 -12.49 -13.53 -0.03
CA THR A 120 -11.52 -14.47 0.54
C THR A 120 -11.22 -15.59 -0.48
N THR A 121 -10.09 -16.27 -0.30
CA THR A 121 -9.74 -17.45 -1.11
C THR A 121 -10.72 -18.61 -0.94
N LYS A 122 -11.48 -18.65 0.16
CA LYS A 122 -12.51 -19.68 0.42
C LYS A 122 -13.82 -19.38 -0.30
N GLU A 123 -14.15 -18.11 -0.47
CA GLU A 123 -15.39 -17.64 -1.09
C GLU A 123 -15.06 -16.53 -2.12
N PRO A 124 -14.50 -16.91 -3.29
CA PRO A 124 -14.00 -15.92 -4.25
C PRO A 124 -15.09 -15.16 -5.01
N GLU A 125 -16.34 -15.62 -4.91
CA GLU A 125 -17.47 -15.04 -5.65
C GLU A 125 -18.29 -14.03 -4.83
N LYS A 126 -17.98 -13.85 -3.54
CA LYS A 126 -18.70 -12.89 -2.69
C LYS A 126 -17.80 -12.20 -1.68
N LEU A 127 -18.19 -10.99 -1.32
CA LEU A 127 -17.56 -10.27 -0.21
C LEU A 127 -18.09 -10.81 1.12
N SER A 128 -17.18 -11.01 2.06
CA SER A 128 -17.54 -11.30 3.45
C SER A 128 -18.31 -10.11 4.06
N GLU A 129 -19.07 -10.36 5.11
CA GLU A 129 -19.69 -9.28 5.89
C GLU A 129 -18.61 -8.33 6.43
N PHE A 130 -18.88 -7.02 6.38
CA PHE A 130 -17.97 -6.05 6.94
C PHE A 130 -18.12 -6.01 8.46
N VAL A 131 -17.05 -6.34 9.15
CA VAL A 131 -16.95 -6.20 10.61
C VAL A 131 -15.95 -5.11 10.92
N ASP A 132 -16.42 -4.01 11.47
CA ASP A 132 -15.55 -2.91 11.87
C ASP A 132 -14.64 -3.31 13.03
N SER A 133 -13.40 -2.82 12.99
CA SER A 133 -12.37 -3.08 13.99
C SER A 133 -11.70 -1.78 14.48
N PRO A 134 -12.45 -0.86 15.12
CA PRO A 134 -11.95 0.47 15.46
C PRO A 134 -10.76 0.44 16.41
N LYS A 135 -10.68 -0.54 17.31
CA LYS A 135 -9.51 -0.71 18.19
C LYS A 135 -8.25 -1.05 17.40
N LEU A 136 -8.34 -1.98 16.45
CA LEU A 136 -7.23 -2.34 15.57
C LEU A 136 -6.80 -1.15 14.70
N PHE A 137 -7.76 -0.43 14.15
CA PHE A 137 -7.49 0.77 13.37
C PHE A 137 -6.78 1.85 14.21
N GLY A 138 -7.20 2.06 15.46
CA GLY A 138 -6.54 2.97 16.40
C GLY A 138 -5.07 2.61 16.65
N VAL A 139 -4.76 1.32 16.76
CA VAL A 139 -3.37 0.83 16.89
C VAL A 139 -2.57 1.16 15.62
N TYR A 140 -3.09 0.87 14.42
CA TYR A 140 -2.41 1.21 13.17
C TYR A 140 -2.15 2.71 13.03
N LYS A 141 -3.12 3.55 13.39
CA LYS A 141 -2.97 5.01 13.37
C LYS A 141 -1.82 5.46 14.28
N LYS A 142 -1.76 4.92 15.50
CA LYS A 142 -0.67 5.22 16.46
C LYS A 142 0.70 4.81 15.91
N TYR A 143 0.82 3.61 15.31
CA TYR A 143 2.08 3.16 14.69
C TYR A 143 2.48 4.02 13.48
N LYS A 144 1.52 4.47 12.67
CA LYS A 144 1.79 5.39 11.55
C LYS A 144 2.32 6.75 12.04
N GLU A 145 1.77 7.25 13.14
CA GLU A 145 2.26 8.48 13.79
C GLU A 145 3.69 8.30 14.32
N TRP A 146 4.00 7.16 14.92
CA TRP A 146 5.38 6.84 15.34
C TRP A 146 6.34 6.78 14.16
N GLY A 147 5.94 6.12 13.07
CA GLY A 147 6.75 6.09 11.85
C GLY A 147 7.06 7.49 11.34
N LYS A 148 6.09 8.40 11.34
CA LYS A 148 6.29 9.81 10.98
C LYS A 148 7.27 10.51 11.91
N MET A 149 7.11 10.37 13.24
CA MET A 149 8.01 10.97 14.22
C MET A 149 9.45 10.47 14.10
N LEU A 150 9.62 9.19 13.76
CA LEU A 150 10.93 8.55 13.60
C LEU A 150 11.52 8.71 12.18
N GLY A 151 10.81 9.36 11.27
CA GLY A 151 11.24 9.54 9.87
C GLY A 151 11.26 8.25 9.05
N VAL A 152 10.53 7.20 9.49
CA VAL A 152 10.44 5.91 8.81
C VAL A 152 8.97 5.63 8.46
N THR A 153 8.58 6.03 7.27
CA THR A 153 7.19 5.93 6.79
C THR A 153 7.01 4.89 5.69
N SER A 154 8.10 4.34 5.17
CA SER A 154 8.09 3.38 4.06
C SER A 154 9.24 2.39 4.18
N ALA A 155 9.18 1.31 3.41
CA ALA A 155 10.30 0.37 3.29
C ALA A 155 11.56 1.04 2.72
N ALA A 156 11.40 2.02 1.83
CA ALA A 156 12.52 2.78 1.28
C ALA A 156 13.23 3.59 2.37
N SER A 157 12.49 4.30 3.23
CA SER A 157 13.07 5.06 4.34
C SER A 157 13.75 4.16 5.39
N LEU A 158 13.20 2.96 5.63
CA LEU A 158 13.84 1.96 6.48
C LEU A 158 15.16 1.47 5.87
N ASN A 159 15.17 1.13 4.59
CA ASN A 159 16.38 0.71 3.87
C ASN A 159 17.47 1.80 3.88
N GLU A 160 17.07 3.06 3.68
CA GLU A 160 17.98 4.20 3.79
C GLU A 160 18.60 4.32 5.20
N MET A 161 17.78 4.11 6.24
CA MET A 161 18.25 4.10 7.63
C MET A 161 19.26 2.97 7.88
N VAL A 162 19.00 1.76 7.36
CA VAL A 162 19.94 0.61 7.42
C VAL A 162 21.25 0.94 6.71
N TYR A 163 21.15 1.47 5.50
CA TYR A 163 22.33 1.87 4.71
C TYR A 163 23.19 2.91 5.43
N ASN A 164 22.53 3.90 6.06
CA ASN A 164 23.19 4.96 6.84
C ASN A 164 23.64 4.52 8.25
N ARG A 165 23.50 3.23 8.61
CA ARG A 165 23.87 2.66 9.93
C ARG A 165 23.19 3.32 11.14
N LYS A 166 21.97 3.83 10.97
CA LYS A 166 21.16 4.48 12.02
C LYS A 166 20.17 3.55 12.71
N THR A 167 20.22 2.26 12.41
CA THR A 167 19.26 1.25 12.91
C THR A 167 19.26 1.11 14.43
N LYS A 168 20.42 1.24 15.07
CA LYS A 168 20.53 1.10 16.53
C LYS A 168 19.69 2.14 17.27
N ASP A 169 19.80 3.39 16.87
CA ASP A 169 19.06 4.49 17.49
C ASP A 169 17.56 4.35 17.23
N PHE A 170 17.20 3.94 16.01
CA PHE A 170 15.81 3.65 15.65
C PHE A 170 15.21 2.54 16.50
N ILE A 171 15.91 1.42 16.69
CA ILE A 171 15.46 0.30 17.53
C ILE A 171 15.28 0.78 18.98
N ASN A 172 16.25 1.44 19.56
CA ASN A 172 16.18 1.94 20.93
C ASN A 172 15.00 2.90 21.15
N LEU A 173 14.73 3.81 20.20
CA LEU A 173 13.61 4.74 20.28
C LEU A 173 12.27 3.99 20.15
N THR A 174 12.18 3.03 19.21
CA THR A 174 10.96 2.24 19.00
C THR A 174 10.63 1.40 20.24
N GLU A 175 11.63 0.73 20.83
CA GLU A 175 11.47 -0.04 22.06
C GLU A 175 11.06 0.85 23.24
N THR A 176 11.62 2.06 23.34
CA THR A 176 11.24 3.03 24.38
C THR A 176 9.78 3.46 24.23
N LEU A 177 9.32 3.75 23.03
CA LEU A 177 7.91 4.09 22.75
C LEU A 177 6.99 2.92 23.10
N GLN A 178 7.39 1.70 22.76
CA GLN A 178 6.61 0.51 23.06
C GLN A 178 6.52 0.27 24.58
N ASN A 179 7.63 0.35 25.28
CA ASN A 179 7.65 0.18 26.75
C ASN A 179 6.79 1.24 27.44
N LYS A 180 6.79 2.48 26.96
CA LYS A 180 5.89 3.52 27.45
C LYS A 180 4.42 3.13 27.29
N CYS A 181 4.03 2.59 26.13
CA CYS A 181 2.65 2.14 25.92
C CYS A 181 2.26 0.95 26.82
N ILE A 182 3.19 0.02 27.07
CA ILE A 182 2.96 -1.09 28.01
C ILE A 182 2.73 -0.56 29.42
N ALA A 183 3.54 0.41 29.85
CA ALA A 183 3.37 1.04 31.16
C ALA A 183 2.02 1.76 31.28
N GLU A 184 1.61 2.52 30.25
CA GLU A 184 0.30 3.19 30.21
C GLU A 184 -0.88 2.21 30.33
N ILE A 185 -0.75 0.99 29.80
CA ILE A 185 -1.77 -0.06 29.92
C ILE A 185 -1.76 -0.66 31.33
N ALA A 186 -0.59 -0.83 31.92
CA ALA A 186 -0.45 -1.41 33.26
C ALA A 186 -0.95 -0.46 34.36
N ASP A 187 -0.96 0.85 34.11
CA ASP A 187 -1.45 1.87 35.04
C ASP A 187 -2.99 2.04 35.03
N GLN A 188 -3.72 1.38 34.10
CA GLN A 188 -5.18 1.38 33.99
C GLN A 188 -5.83 0.27 34.84
#